data_617d0ff24838a5b38c30e1a49a928d71
#
_entry.id   617d0ff24838a5b38c30e1a49a928d71
#
_cell.length_a   1.000
_cell.length_b   1.000
_cell.length_c   1.000
_cell.angle_alpha   90.00
_cell.angle_beta   90.00
_cell.angle_gamma   90.00
#
_symmetry.space_group_name_H-M   'P 1'
#
loop_
_entity.id
_entity.type
_entity.pdbx_description
1 polymer ?
#
loop_
_entity_poly.entity_id
_entity_poly.type
_entity_poly.pdbx_seq_one_letter_code
_entity_poly.pdbx_strand_id
1 'polypeptide(L)'
;MNVRAIEKPATAEELARILREASENRLAVCPVGGGRASQMGNPPERCDIELHTSRLDRVLEHSQGDMVVSVEAGITIESLQSELRQKGQFLPLDPFNSPGHTIGGLLASGWTGPLRHRFGSPRDYLIGIRVALPDGRLASAGGRVVKNVSGYDMMKLHLGAMGSLGIIVAASFKVFPNALHDVTVDVACPSFDEAWAAGEKAQALALPPAALELLSSGRLMARFLGSRDAVEKMVGELGWNQADPSIWVEHSRRGPSSWARIAVQRRKVHATLTSLPAGSEWWASPGVGIVHWSIDGGIETVRDARTRAEAGGGSLVLIAGPDELRREVGAWGTPPPTLELMMRLKNAFDPGRTLNPGRFVV
;
A
#
# COMPACT_ATOMS: atom_id res chain seq x y z
N MET A 1 9.04 19.82 13.45
CA MET A 1 8.30 19.28 14.62
C MET A 1 9.30 19.03 15.74
N ASN A 2 8.92 19.27 16.98
CA ASN A 2 9.81 19.06 18.13
C ASN A 2 9.44 17.73 18.81
N VAL A 3 10.06 16.62 18.38
CA VAL A 3 9.89 15.29 18.96
C VAL A 3 10.59 15.27 20.31
N ARG A 4 9.88 14.92 21.39
CA ARG A 4 10.38 14.87 22.75
C ARG A 4 11.03 13.53 23.09
N ALA A 5 10.52 12.44 22.52
CA ALA A 5 10.99 11.09 22.76
C ALA A 5 10.84 10.18 21.53
N ILE A 6 11.75 9.23 21.42
CA ILE A 6 11.67 8.13 20.45
C ILE A 6 11.59 6.84 21.26
N GLU A 7 10.47 6.15 21.14
CA GLU A 7 10.18 4.92 21.85
C GLU A 7 10.23 3.70 20.90
N LYS A 8 10.85 2.60 21.37
CA LYS A 8 11.01 1.37 20.58
C LYS A 8 10.62 0.15 21.42
N PRO A 9 9.32 -0.03 21.71
CA PRO A 9 8.83 -1.16 22.52
C PRO A 9 9.18 -2.50 21.88
N ALA A 10 9.50 -3.49 22.74
CA ALA A 10 9.81 -4.84 22.32
C ALA A 10 8.59 -5.78 22.36
N THR A 11 7.49 -5.35 22.99
CA THR A 11 6.25 -6.12 23.09
C THR A 11 5.03 -5.24 22.80
N ALA A 12 3.94 -5.88 22.41
CA ALA A 12 2.66 -5.20 22.21
C ALA A 12 2.13 -4.58 23.51
N GLU A 13 2.38 -5.23 24.65
CA GLU A 13 1.99 -4.79 25.97
C GLU A 13 2.76 -3.53 26.40
N GLU A 14 4.06 -3.48 26.12
CA GLU A 14 4.88 -2.28 26.33
C GLU A 14 4.40 -1.11 25.46
N LEU A 15 4.14 -1.37 24.19
CA LEU A 15 3.59 -0.37 23.27
C LEU A 15 2.25 0.18 23.77
N ALA A 16 1.36 -0.70 24.23
CA ALA A 16 0.04 -0.33 24.75
C ALA A 16 0.15 0.51 26.04
N ARG A 17 1.12 0.21 26.91
CA ARG A 17 1.41 1.02 28.10
C ARG A 17 1.87 2.42 27.73
N ILE A 18 2.80 2.55 26.78
CA ILE A 18 3.27 3.87 26.29
C ILE A 18 2.12 4.68 25.71
N LEU A 19 1.22 4.07 24.93
CA LEU A 19 0.05 4.75 24.39
C LEU A 19 -0.88 5.27 25.48
N ARG A 20 -1.16 4.48 26.51
CA ARG A 20 -1.98 4.89 27.63
C ARG A 20 -1.37 6.11 28.34
N GLU A 21 -0.08 6.03 28.69
CA GLU A 21 0.64 7.11 29.34
C GLU A 21 0.65 8.38 28.48
N ALA A 22 0.83 8.25 27.16
CA ALA A 22 0.77 9.38 26.23
C ALA A 22 -0.64 10.00 26.19
N SER A 23 -1.68 9.17 26.15
CA SER A 23 -3.07 9.63 26.14
C SER A 23 -3.45 10.38 27.44
N GLU A 24 -3.10 9.82 28.60
CA GLU A 24 -3.31 10.44 29.91
C GLU A 24 -2.62 11.81 30.02
N ASN A 25 -1.42 11.92 29.46
CA ASN A 25 -0.62 13.16 29.44
C ASN A 25 -0.90 14.07 28.23
N ARG A 26 -1.90 13.74 27.40
CA ARG A 26 -2.27 14.50 26.18
C ARG A 26 -1.12 14.73 25.22
N LEU A 27 -0.22 13.74 25.09
CA LEU A 27 0.88 13.74 24.16
C LEU A 27 0.46 13.14 22.81
N ALA A 28 0.97 13.72 21.73
CA ALA A 28 0.74 13.21 20.37
C ALA A 28 1.78 12.13 20.01
N VAL A 29 1.30 10.99 19.53
CA VAL A 29 2.11 9.83 19.12
C VAL A 29 2.07 9.67 17.62
N CYS A 30 3.25 9.64 17.00
CA CYS A 30 3.40 9.31 15.59
C CYS A 30 3.98 7.88 15.46
N PRO A 31 3.17 6.88 15.06
CA PRO A 31 3.67 5.53 14.85
C PRO A 31 4.57 5.46 13.61
N VAL A 32 5.71 4.78 13.76
CA VAL A 32 6.69 4.60 12.70
C VAL A 32 6.99 3.10 12.54
N GLY A 33 6.76 2.57 11.34
CA GLY A 33 7.24 1.25 10.92
C GLY A 33 8.61 1.38 10.24
N GLY A 34 8.70 0.98 8.99
CA GLY A 34 9.91 1.15 8.16
C GLY A 34 10.14 2.58 7.64
N GLY A 35 9.32 3.54 8.00
CA GLY A 35 9.44 4.94 7.57
C GLY A 35 9.06 5.22 6.10
N ARG A 36 8.69 4.19 5.32
CA ARG A 36 8.45 4.33 3.86
C ARG A 36 7.20 5.13 3.49
N ALA A 37 6.24 5.24 4.40
CA ALA A 37 5.04 6.05 4.24
C ALA A 37 5.08 7.35 5.08
N SER A 38 6.24 7.77 5.55
CA SER A 38 6.38 8.95 6.43
C SER A 38 5.90 10.25 5.79
N GLN A 39 6.04 10.37 4.47
CA GLN A 39 5.56 11.52 3.72
C GLN A 39 4.13 11.37 3.18
N MET A 40 3.49 10.21 3.32
CA MET A 40 2.11 10.02 2.88
C MET A 40 1.13 10.71 3.82
N GLY A 41 0.12 11.36 3.24
CA GLY A 41 -0.87 12.13 3.97
C GLY A 41 -0.43 13.55 4.32
N ASN A 42 -1.24 14.24 5.10
CA ASN A 42 -0.89 15.59 5.55
C ASN A 42 0.30 15.55 6.51
N PRO A 43 1.12 16.60 6.58
CA PRO A 43 2.09 16.73 7.67
C PRO A 43 1.36 16.69 9.02
N PRO A 44 1.83 15.90 10.00
CA PRO A 44 1.20 15.88 11.32
C PRO A 44 1.19 17.29 11.93
N GLU A 45 0.10 17.64 12.62
CA GLU A 45 0.01 18.91 13.35
C GLU A 45 0.97 18.96 14.54
N ARG A 46 1.13 17.81 15.21
CA ARG A 46 2.00 17.64 16.37
C ARG A 46 2.52 16.20 16.43
N CYS A 47 3.75 16.06 16.91
CA CYS A 47 4.37 14.77 17.23
C CYS A 47 5.27 14.97 18.47
N ASP A 48 4.82 14.49 19.63
CA ASP A 48 5.59 14.54 20.86
C ASP A 48 6.45 13.26 21.01
N ILE A 49 5.90 12.12 20.59
CA ILE A 49 6.57 10.80 20.68
C ILE A 49 6.54 10.13 19.29
N GLU A 50 7.71 9.77 18.77
CA GLU A 50 7.80 8.79 17.71
C GLU A 50 7.82 7.37 18.30
N LEU A 51 6.82 6.56 17.96
CA LEU A 51 6.66 5.22 18.48
C LEU A 51 6.98 4.20 17.38
N HIS A 52 8.17 3.61 17.45
CA HIS A 52 8.70 2.69 16.46
C HIS A 52 8.29 1.26 16.72
N THR A 53 7.73 0.57 15.73
CA THR A 53 7.34 -0.84 15.82
C THR A 53 8.47 -1.80 15.40
N SER A 54 9.66 -1.32 15.10
CA SER A 54 10.75 -2.09 14.50
C SER A 54 11.28 -3.26 15.33
N ARG A 55 10.96 -3.32 16.64
CA ARG A 55 11.31 -4.45 17.52
C ARG A 55 10.19 -5.49 17.66
N LEU A 56 9.04 -5.25 17.05
CA LEU A 56 7.93 -6.21 16.91
C LEU A 56 8.09 -6.91 15.55
N ASP A 57 9.10 -7.74 15.38
CA ASP A 57 9.55 -8.22 14.07
C ASP A 57 9.53 -9.75 13.91
N ARG A 58 8.84 -10.47 14.83
CA ARG A 58 8.80 -11.92 14.83
C ARG A 58 7.70 -12.50 13.95
N VAL A 59 7.97 -13.69 13.37
CA VAL A 59 6.92 -14.60 12.92
C VAL A 59 6.35 -15.29 14.16
N LEU A 60 5.07 -15.04 14.45
CA LEU A 60 4.40 -15.57 15.64
C LEU A 60 3.96 -17.02 15.41
N GLU A 61 3.51 -17.32 14.20
CA GLU A 61 3.08 -18.66 13.81
C GLU A 61 3.05 -18.78 12.28
N HIS A 62 3.43 -19.94 11.76
CA HIS A 62 3.28 -20.27 10.35
C HIS A 62 2.73 -21.67 10.20
N SER A 63 1.43 -21.78 9.93
CA SER A 63 0.75 -23.05 9.60
C SER A 63 0.84 -23.27 8.10
N GLN A 64 1.87 -24.01 7.67
CA GLN A 64 2.12 -24.27 6.25
C GLN A 64 0.96 -25.01 5.58
N GLY A 65 0.37 -26.01 6.27
CA GLY A 65 -0.74 -26.81 5.73
C GLY A 65 -2.03 -26.01 5.57
N ASP A 66 -2.30 -25.05 6.46
CA ASP A 66 -3.48 -24.19 6.41
C ASP A 66 -3.27 -22.94 5.55
N MET A 67 -2.06 -22.75 5.03
CA MET A 67 -1.69 -21.56 4.23
C MET A 67 -1.90 -20.25 5.02
N VAL A 68 -1.52 -20.23 6.30
CA VAL A 68 -1.71 -19.08 7.19
C VAL A 68 -0.41 -18.72 7.89
N VAL A 69 -0.10 -17.42 7.93
CA VAL A 69 1.00 -16.86 8.72
C VAL A 69 0.50 -15.74 9.60
N SER A 70 0.97 -15.70 10.85
CA SER A 70 0.76 -14.63 11.81
C SER A 70 2.09 -14.00 12.18
N VAL A 71 2.18 -12.68 12.11
CA VAL A 71 3.42 -11.93 12.28
C VAL A 71 3.22 -10.69 13.13
N GLU A 72 4.28 -10.23 13.75
CA GLU A 72 4.33 -8.90 14.35
C GLU A 72 4.44 -7.81 13.29
N ALA A 73 3.93 -6.62 13.61
CA ALA A 73 3.74 -5.55 12.63
C ALA A 73 5.03 -4.86 12.17
N GLY A 74 6.11 -4.99 12.91
CA GLY A 74 7.42 -4.41 12.59
C GLY A 74 8.30 -5.30 11.70
N ILE A 75 7.89 -6.55 11.43
CA ILE A 75 8.62 -7.38 10.48
C ILE A 75 8.62 -6.74 9.09
N THR A 76 9.77 -6.75 8.41
CA THR A 76 9.84 -6.25 7.03
C THR A 76 9.24 -7.23 6.05
N ILE A 77 8.77 -6.72 4.91
CA ILE A 77 8.24 -7.57 3.83
C ILE A 77 9.32 -8.53 3.34
N GLU A 78 10.54 -8.06 3.20
CA GLU A 78 11.67 -8.86 2.73
C GLU A 78 11.96 -10.04 3.68
N SER A 79 11.98 -9.78 5.00
CA SER A 79 12.18 -10.82 6.00
C SER A 79 11.06 -11.84 5.99
N LEU A 80 9.80 -11.38 5.95
CA LEU A 80 8.65 -12.27 5.87
C LEU A 80 8.66 -13.12 4.59
N GLN A 81 8.94 -12.50 3.43
CA GLN A 81 9.02 -13.23 2.16
C GLN A 81 10.16 -14.26 2.14
N SER A 82 11.26 -13.99 2.84
CA SER A 82 12.35 -14.95 2.99
C SER A 82 11.90 -16.20 3.78
N GLU A 83 11.21 -16.01 4.90
CA GLU A 83 10.65 -17.10 5.71
C GLU A 83 9.60 -17.92 4.93
N LEU A 84 8.69 -17.25 4.23
CA LEU A 84 7.64 -17.92 3.47
C LEU A 84 8.22 -18.76 2.30
N ARG A 85 9.24 -18.23 1.62
CA ARG A 85 9.90 -18.95 0.50
C ARG A 85 10.53 -20.27 0.92
N GLN A 86 11.06 -20.37 2.15
CA GLN A 86 11.61 -21.62 2.69
C GLN A 86 10.54 -22.72 2.83
N LYS A 87 9.27 -22.33 2.89
CA LYS A 87 8.10 -23.23 2.97
C LYS A 87 7.35 -23.36 1.64
N GLY A 88 7.91 -22.84 0.53
CA GLY A 88 7.28 -22.88 -0.78
C GLY A 88 6.06 -21.98 -0.91
N GLN A 89 6.00 -20.91 -0.11
CA GLN A 89 4.87 -19.98 -0.04
C GLN A 89 5.31 -18.52 -0.22
N PHE A 90 4.37 -17.65 -0.53
CA PHE A 90 4.61 -16.22 -0.61
C PHE A 90 3.35 -15.41 -0.23
N LEU A 91 3.56 -14.14 0.08
CA LEU A 91 2.50 -13.16 0.29
C LEU A 91 2.58 -12.12 -0.85
N PRO A 92 1.48 -11.81 -1.59
CA PRO A 92 1.54 -10.95 -2.76
C PRO A 92 1.64 -9.46 -2.38
N LEU A 93 2.70 -9.10 -1.67
CA LEU A 93 3.04 -7.75 -1.24
C LEU A 93 4.31 -7.31 -1.95
N ASP A 94 4.19 -6.33 -2.83
CA ASP A 94 5.27 -5.78 -3.66
C ASP A 94 5.17 -4.25 -3.79
N PRO A 95 5.12 -3.50 -2.66
CA PRO A 95 4.90 -2.05 -2.69
C PRO A 95 6.05 -1.32 -3.38
N PHE A 96 5.75 -0.13 -3.94
CA PHE A 96 6.77 0.81 -4.40
C PHE A 96 7.53 1.43 -3.22
N ASN A 97 8.64 2.14 -3.51
CA ASN A 97 9.55 2.70 -2.51
C ASN A 97 10.16 1.62 -1.58
N SER A 98 10.35 0.42 -2.13
CA SER A 98 10.98 -0.72 -1.44
C SER A 98 12.51 -0.64 -1.60
N PRO A 99 13.33 -1.22 -0.70
CA PRO A 99 12.95 -2.08 0.44
C PRO A 99 12.64 -1.30 1.72
N GLY A 100 12.25 -2.04 2.76
CA GLY A 100 12.13 -1.56 4.13
C GLY A 100 10.70 -1.25 4.59
N HIS A 101 9.68 -1.64 3.81
CA HIS A 101 8.31 -1.62 4.32
C HIS A 101 8.11 -2.66 5.42
N THR A 102 7.52 -2.24 6.54
CA THR A 102 7.04 -3.19 7.56
C THR A 102 5.58 -3.54 7.29
N ILE A 103 5.16 -4.71 7.78
CA ILE A 103 3.78 -5.19 7.65
C ILE A 103 2.79 -4.16 8.22
N GLY A 104 3.01 -3.66 9.43
CA GLY A 104 2.14 -2.66 10.05
C GLY A 104 2.09 -1.35 9.27
N GLY A 105 3.23 -0.86 8.79
CA GLY A 105 3.32 0.35 7.98
C GLY A 105 2.60 0.22 6.64
N LEU A 106 2.74 -0.93 5.96
CA LEU A 106 2.05 -1.22 4.72
C LEU A 106 0.53 -1.30 4.91
N LEU A 107 0.07 -2.01 5.93
CA LEU A 107 -1.37 -2.11 6.23
C LEU A 107 -1.96 -0.76 6.62
N ALA A 108 -1.27 0.01 7.48
CA ALA A 108 -1.73 1.32 7.93
C ALA A 108 -1.80 2.35 6.79
N SER A 109 -0.89 2.28 5.81
CA SER A 109 -0.88 3.18 4.66
C SER A 109 -1.76 2.70 3.49
N GLY A 110 -2.13 1.41 3.48
CA GLY A 110 -2.88 0.81 2.38
C GLY A 110 -2.07 0.70 1.08
N TRP A 111 -0.75 0.57 1.19
CA TRP A 111 0.13 0.44 0.03
C TRP A 111 -0.06 -0.88 -0.69
N THR A 112 0.05 -0.82 -2.01
CA THR A 112 0.01 -1.96 -2.91
C THR A 112 1.01 -1.75 -4.04
N GLY A 113 1.37 -2.83 -4.74
CA GLY A 113 2.22 -2.81 -5.92
C GLY A 113 1.59 -3.56 -7.09
N PRO A 114 2.38 -3.90 -8.10
CA PRO A 114 1.93 -4.55 -9.34
C PRO A 114 1.14 -5.85 -9.18
N LEU A 115 1.49 -6.70 -8.20
CA LEU A 115 0.79 -7.96 -7.92
C LEU A 115 -0.67 -7.79 -7.51
N ARG A 116 -1.08 -6.55 -7.15
CA ARG A 116 -2.49 -6.23 -6.95
C ARG A 116 -3.34 -6.57 -8.17
N HIS A 117 -2.76 -6.61 -9.35
CA HIS A 117 -3.46 -6.93 -10.59
C HIS A 117 -4.19 -8.27 -10.50
N ARG A 118 -3.53 -9.31 -9.99
CA ARG A 118 -4.10 -10.66 -9.85
C ARG A 118 -4.63 -10.96 -8.45
N PHE A 119 -3.93 -10.50 -7.42
CA PHE A 119 -4.16 -10.93 -6.04
C PHE A 119 -5.02 -9.95 -5.23
N GLY A 120 -5.34 -8.78 -5.78
CA GLY A 120 -6.06 -7.76 -5.05
C GLY A 120 -5.16 -6.98 -4.08
N SER A 121 -5.75 -6.46 -3.02
CA SER A 121 -5.08 -5.67 -2.00
C SER A 121 -4.88 -6.48 -0.70
N PRO A 122 -4.11 -6.00 0.27
CA PRO A 122 -4.00 -6.64 1.58
C PRO A 122 -5.35 -6.99 2.23
N ARG A 123 -6.41 -6.23 1.91
CA ARG A 123 -7.78 -6.49 2.36
C ARG A 123 -8.32 -7.86 1.97
N ASP A 124 -7.80 -8.43 0.87
CA ASP A 124 -8.34 -9.66 0.28
C ASP A 124 -7.72 -10.93 0.88
N TYR A 125 -6.58 -10.79 1.58
CA TYR A 125 -5.87 -11.90 2.22
C TYR A 125 -5.47 -11.67 3.68
N LEU A 126 -5.74 -10.49 4.25
CA LEU A 126 -5.67 -10.25 5.70
C LEU A 126 -6.86 -10.93 6.37
N ILE A 127 -6.60 -11.83 7.32
CA ILE A 127 -7.62 -12.62 8.04
C ILE A 127 -7.68 -12.32 9.53
N GLY A 128 -6.67 -11.66 10.09
CA GLY A 128 -6.65 -11.24 11.49
C GLY A 128 -5.75 -10.03 11.70
N ILE A 129 -6.10 -9.21 12.71
CA ILE A 129 -5.31 -8.05 13.12
C ILE A 129 -5.35 -7.92 14.64
N ARG A 130 -4.24 -7.47 15.23
CA ARG A 130 -4.17 -7.04 16.62
C ARG A 130 -3.66 -5.60 16.64
N VAL A 131 -4.37 -4.74 17.39
CA VAL A 131 -4.07 -3.30 17.47
C VAL A 131 -3.98 -2.85 18.91
N ALA A 132 -3.10 -1.89 19.18
CA ALA A 132 -3.05 -1.16 20.43
C ALA A 132 -3.86 0.14 20.28
N LEU A 133 -4.82 0.35 21.15
CA LEU A 133 -5.67 1.53 21.19
C LEU A 133 -5.05 2.64 22.07
N PRO A 134 -5.44 3.91 21.91
CA PRO A 134 -4.89 5.02 22.70
C PRO A 134 -5.03 4.85 24.21
N ASP A 135 -6.08 4.16 24.67
CA ASP A 135 -6.33 3.87 26.11
C ASP A 135 -5.49 2.72 26.67
N GLY A 136 -4.57 2.17 25.87
CA GLY A 136 -3.70 1.06 26.25
C GLY A 136 -4.33 -0.33 26.14
N ARG A 137 -5.56 -0.46 25.64
CA ARG A 137 -6.15 -1.78 25.38
C ARG A 137 -5.58 -2.37 24.11
N LEU A 138 -5.38 -3.69 24.15
CA LEU A 138 -5.06 -4.49 22.96
C LEU A 138 -6.36 -5.12 22.45
N ALA A 139 -6.75 -4.78 21.23
CA ALA A 139 -7.93 -5.32 20.58
C ALA A 139 -7.53 -6.23 19.42
N SER A 140 -8.29 -7.31 19.21
CA SER A 140 -8.10 -8.22 18.09
C SER A 140 -9.37 -8.33 17.27
N ALA A 141 -9.24 -8.43 15.96
CA ALA A 141 -10.35 -8.66 15.04
C ALA A 141 -9.96 -9.70 14.00
N GLY A 142 -10.93 -10.49 13.54
CA GLY A 142 -10.66 -11.64 12.69
C GLY A 142 -10.10 -12.81 13.48
N GLY A 143 -9.38 -13.70 12.81
CA GLY A 143 -8.83 -14.92 13.43
C GLY A 143 -7.87 -15.63 12.48
N ARG A 144 -7.45 -16.83 12.85
CA ARG A 144 -6.57 -17.69 12.04
C ARG A 144 -7.33 -18.61 11.09
N VAL A 145 -8.66 -18.50 11.04
CA VAL A 145 -9.51 -19.32 10.18
C VAL A 145 -9.93 -18.50 8.96
N VAL A 146 -9.89 -19.13 7.80
CA VAL A 146 -10.19 -18.50 6.51
C VAL A 146 -11.64 -17.98 6.42
N LYS A 147 -12.53 -18.52 7.26
CA LYS A 147 -13.94 -18.06 7.35
C LYS A 147 -14.25 -17.71 8.81
N ASN A 148 -14.30 -16.41 9.09
CA ASN A 148 -14.85 -15.89 10.34
C ASN A 148 -16.11 -15.08 10.03
N VAL A 149 -17.25 -15.55 10.52
CA VAL A 149 -18.59 -14.93 10.32
C VAL A 149 -19.11 -14.27 11.59
N SER A 150 -18.33 -14.26 12.65
CA SER A 150 -18.70 -13.67 13.93
C SER A 150 -18.23 -12.21 14.02
N GLY A 151 -19.16 -11.28 14.12
CA GLY A 151 -18.91 -9.87 14.33
C GLY A 151 -18.59 -9.07 13.05
N TYR A 152 -18.33 -7.78 13.27
CA TYR A 152 -17.95 -6.86 12.20
C TYR A 152 -16.50 -7.06 11.77
N ASP A 153 -16.22 -6.84 10.49
CA ASP A 153 -14.87 -6.86 9.93
C ASP A 153 -14.09 -5.58 10.33
N MET A 154 -13.70 -5.54 11.59
CA MET A 154 -12.97 -4.41 12.17
C MET A 154 -11.55 -4.27 11.60
N MET A 155 -11.00 -5.32 10.95
CA MET A 155 -9.71 -5.25 10.28
C MET A 155 -9.68 -4.14 9.23
N LYS A 156 -10.79 -3.99 8.49
CA LYS A 156 -10.92 -3.01 7.42
C LYS A 156 -10.88 -1.56 7.90
N LEU A 157 -11.18 -1.27 9.17
CA LEU A 157 -11.06 0.07 9.74
C LEU A 157 -9.61 0.53 9.86
N HIS A 158 -8.70 -0.39 10.13
CA HIS A 158 -7.28 -0.06 10.35
C HIS A 158 -6.46 -0.03 9.05
N LEU A 159 -6.98 -0.68 7.97
CA LEU A 159 -6.34 -0.65 6.66
C LEU A 159 -6.46 0.74 6.02
N GLY A 160 -5.33 1.37 5.74
CA GLY A 160 -5.26 2.71 5.14
C GLY A 160 -5.63 3.85 6.10
N ALA A 161 -5.84 3.58 7.40
CA ALA A 161 -6.18 4.59 8.40
C ALA A 161 -4.97 5.39 8.93
N MET A 162 -3.77 5.18 8.38
CA MET A 162 -2.53 5.88 8.76
C MET A 162 -2.19 5.78 10.26
N GLY A 163 -2.65 4.72 10.94
CA GLY A 163 -2.45 4.55 12.37
C GLY A 163 -3.24 5.55 13.24
N SER A 164 -4.26 6.23 12.68
CA SER A 164 -5.04 7.25 13.39
C SER A 164 -6.11 6.69 14.34
N LEU A 165 -6.47 5.41 14.20
CA LEU A 165 -7.48 4.73 15.02
C LEU A 165 -6.89 3.72 16.02
N GLY A 166 -5.63 3.36 15.84
CA GLY A 166 -4.89 2.38 16.63
C GLY A 166 -3.60 1.99 15.93
N ILE A 167 -2.63 1.53 16.68
CA ILE A 167 -1.34 1.06 16.14
C ILE A 167 -1.43 -0.44 15.93
N ILE A 168 -1.21 -0.90 14.70
CA ILE A 168 -1.16 -2.32 14.36
C ILE A 168 0.10 -2.93 15.01
N VAL A 169 -0.10 -3.97 15.81
CA VAL A 169 0.99 -4.69 16.50
C VAL A 169 1.19 -6.10 15.97
N ALA A 170 0.18 -6.72 15.38
CA ALA A 170 0.29 -8.01 14.69
C ALA A 170 -0.77 -8.15 13.60
N ALA A 171 -0.50 -9.02 12.63
CA ALA A 171 -1.41 -9.35 11.54
C ALA A 171 -1.31 -10.82 11.16
N SER A 172 -2.43 -11.40 10.71
CA SER A 172 -2.51 -12.77 10.19
C SER A 172 -2.98 -12.75 8.75
N PHE A 173 -2.33 -13.54 7.90
CA PHE A 173 -2.61 -13.57 6.47
C PHE A 173 -2.85 -14.97 5.96
N LYS A 174 -3.75 -15.08 4.98
CA LYS A 174 -3.72 -16.18 4.05
C LYS A 174 -2.54 -15.98 3.11
N VAL A 175 -1.69 -16.98 2.96
CA VAL A 175 -0.57 -17.00 2.04
C VAL A 175 -0.89 -17.84 0.80
N PHE A 176 -0.03 -17.75 -0.21
CA PHE A 176 -0.21 -18.43 -1.49
C PHE A 176 0.97 -19.35 -1.76
N PRO A 177 0.78 -20.49 -2.46
CA PRO A 177 1.89 -21.33 -2.89
C PRO A 177 2.75 -20.59 -3.92
N ASN A 178 4.05 -20.81 -3.90
CA ASN A 178 4.92 -20.34 -4.97
C ASN A 178 4.42 -20.91 -6.30
N ALA A 179 4.41 -20.06 -7.33
CA ALA A 179 4.10 -20.52 -8.68
C ALA A 179 5.16 -21.54 -9.15
N LEU A 180 4.71 -22.59 -9.84
CA LEU A 180 5.60 -23.58 -10.43
C LEU A 180 6.45 -22.96 -11.55
N HIS A 181 5.91 -21.96 -12.22
CA HIS A 181 6.56 -21.22 -13.28
C HIS A 181 6.27 -19.73 -13.13
N ASP A 182 7.31 -18.92 -13.13
CA ASP A 182 7.29 -17.47 -12.95
C ASP A 182 8.12 -16.85 -14.07
N VAL A 183 7.46 -16.18 -15.01
CA VAL A 183 8.09 -15.58 -16.18
C VAL A 183 7.76 -14.11 -16.25
N THR A 184 8.79 -13.32 -16.44
CA THR A 184 8.72 -11.92 -16.75
C THR A 184 8.96 -11.68 -18.22
N VAL A 185 8.12 -10.88 -18.85
CA VAL A 185 8.28 -10.43 -20.24
C VAL A 185 8.11 -8.93 -20.32
N ASP A 186 8.77 -8.32 -21.31
CA ASP A 186 8.59 -6.90 -21.58
C ASP A 186 8.58 -6.61 -23.08
N VAL A 187 8.09 -5.41 -23.41
CA VAL A 187 8.13 -4.85 -24.75
C VAL A 187 8.26 -3.33 -24.68
N ALA A 188 9.07 -2.77 -25.55
CA ALA A 188 9.14 -1.32 -25.79
C ALA A 188 8.35 -1.00 -27.08
N CYS A 189 7.38 -0.11 -26.96
CA CYS A 189 6.54 0.33 -28.07
C CYS A 189 6.96 1.73 -28.54
N PRO A 190 6.88 2.01 -29.85
CA PRO A 190 7.28 3.29 -30.42
C PRO A 190 6.35 4.46 -30.00
N SER A 191 5.10 4.15 -29.65
CA SER A 191 4.10 5.14 -29.26
C SER A 191 3.31 4.69 -28.04
N PHE A 192 2.67 5.65 -27.37
CA PHE A 192 1.77 5.39 -26.26
C PHE A 192 0.56 4.54 -26.68
N ASP A 193 -0.02 4.80 -27.84
CA ASP A 193 -1.21 4.06 -28.33
C ASP A 193 -0.87 2.60 -28.64
N GLU A 194 0.31 2.33 -29.20
CA GLU A 194 0.78 0.95 -29.40
C GLU A 194 1.04 0.24 -28.07
N ALA A 195 1.66 0.93 -27.10
CA ALA A 195 1.85 0.40 -25.76
C ALA A 195 0.52 0.10 -25.07
N TRP A 196 -0.46 0.99 -25.21
CA TRP A 196 -1.81 0.77 -24.66
C TRP A 196 -2.48 -0.46 -25.28
N ALA A 197 -2.48 -0.57 -26.63
CA ALA A 197 -3.06 -1.72 -27.34
C ALA A 197 -2.38 -3.05 -26.96
N ALA A 198 -1.05 -3.04 -26.79
CA ALA A 198 -0.30 -4.19 -26.31
C ALA A 198 -0.71 -4.60 -24.89
N GLY A 199 -0.94 -3.62 -24.01
CA GLY A 199 -1.45 -3.85 -22.65
C GLY A 199 -2.86 -4.44 -22.64
N GLU A 200 -3.76 -3.96 -23.50
CA GLU A 200 -5.11 -4.54 -23.66
C GLU A 200 -5.05 -5.99 -24.16
N LYS A 201 -4.19 -6.26 -25.14
CA LYS A 201 -3.95 -7.64 -25.61
C LYS A 201 -3.49 -8.56 -24.47
N ALA A 202 -2.55 -8.11 -23.64
CA ALA A 202 -2.08 -8.89 -22.50
C ALA A 202 -3.18 -9.18 -21.46
N GLN A 203 -4.05 -8.23 -21.22
CA GLN A 203 -5.18 -8.39 -20.29
C GLN A 203 -6.29 -9.31 -20.82
N ALA A 204 -6.41 -9.42 -22.14
CA ALA A 204 -7.41 -10.26 -22.81
C ALA A 204 -7.00 -11.74 -22.93
N LEU A 205 -5.79 -12.11 -22.54
CA LEU A 205 -5.32 -13.51 -22.55
C LEU A 205 -6.15 -14.41 -21.66
N ALA A 206 -6.23 -15.68 -21.98
CA ALA A 206 -6.95 -16.70 -21.21
C ALA A 206 -6.40 -16.83 -19.77
N LEU A 207 -5.10 -16.61 -19.58
CA LEU A 207 -4.47 -16.40 -18.28
C LEU A 207 -3.87 -14.98 -18.27
N PRO A 208 -4.57 -13.98 -17.73
CA PRO A 208 -4.04 -12.64 -17.61
C PRO A 208 -2.77 -12.60 -16.74
N PRO A 209 -1.87 -11.62 -16.95
CA PRO A 209 -0.65 -11.50 -16.15
C PRO A 209 -0.98 -11.28 -14.66
N ALA A 210 -0.08 -11.74 -13.80
CA ALA A 210 -0.17 -11.49 -12.37
C ALA A 210 0.15 -10.04 -12.01
N ALA A 211 1.02 -9.41 -12.82
CA ALA A 211 1.32 -7.98 -12.77
C ALA A 211 1.47 -7.46 -14.20
N LEU A 212 0.98 -6.24 -14.44
CA LEU A 212 1.11 -5.53 -15.73
C LEU A 212 1.32 -4.06 -15.44
N GLU A 213 2.48 -3.55 -15.86
CA GLU A 213 2.87 -2.15 -15.68
C GLU A 213 3.24 -1.49 -17.00
N LEU A 214 2.72 -0.31 -17.22
CA LEU A 214 3.03 0.57 -18.34
C LEU A 214 3.81 1.79 -17.83
N LEU A 215 4.93 2.08 -18.46
CA LEU A 215 5.79 3.22 -18.13
C LEU A 215 5.65 4.34 -19.14
N SER A 216 5.89 5.59 -18.71
CA SER A 216 5.87 6.78 -19.59
C SER A 216 6.86 6.70 -20.75
N SER A 217 7.87 5.83 -20.67
CA SER A 217 8.80 5.53 -21.76
C SER A 217 8.21 4.67 -22.91
N GLY A 218 6.94 4.23 -22.81
CA GLY A 218 6.34 3.28 -23.75
C GLY A 218 6.70 1.82 -23.49
N ARG A 219 7.43 1.52 -22.40
CA ARG A 219 7.75 0.14 -21.99
C ARG A 219 6.60 -0.47 -21.21
N LEU A 220 6.20 -1.69 -21.60
CA LEU A 220 5.32 -2.54 -20.80
C LEU A 220 6.12 -3.69 -20.19
N MET A 221 5.74 -4.05 -18.97
CA MET A 221 6.26 -5.21 -18.26
C MET A 221 5.09 -6.06 -17.79
N ALA A 222 5.17 -7.37 -18.01
CA ALA A 222 4.18 -8.32 -17.52
C ALA A 222 4.84 -9.49 -16.80
N ARG A 223 4.21 -9.98 -15.74
CA ARG A 223 4.64 -11.15 -14.97
C ARG A 223 3.55 -12.21 -15.00
N PHE A 224 3.91 -13.40 -15.41
CA PHE A 224 3.01 -14.56 -15.47
C PHE A 224 3.40 -15.58 -14.41
N LEU A 225 2.41 -16.01 -13.63
CA LEU A 225 2.55 -16.99 -12.55
C LEU A 225 1.57 -18.14 -12.82
N GLY A 226 2.05 -19.38 -12.91
CA GLY A 226 1.15 -20.52 -13.13
C GLY A 226 1.85 -21.84 -13.37
N SER A 227 1.19 -22.76 -14.08
CA SER A 227 1.83 -23.96 -14.62
C SER A 227 2.70 -23.59 -15.82
N ARG A 228 3.71 -24.43 -16.10
CA ARG A 228 4.64 -24.20 -17.21
C ARG A 228 3.90 -24.02 -18.53
N ASP A 229 3.06 -24.99 -18.89
CA ASP A 229 2.37 -25.01 -20.19
C ASP A 229 1.46 -23.79 -20.38
N ALA A 230 0.74 -23.39 -19.32
CA ALA A 230 -0.14 -22.23 -19.38
C ALA A 230 0.68 -20.93 -19.57
N VAL A 231 1.75 -20.76 -18.82
CA VAL A 231 2.59 -19.56 -18.90
C VAL A 231 3.31 -19.48 -20.26
N GLU A 232 3.94 -20.58 -20.71
CA GLU A 232 4.64 -20.62 -22.00
C GLU A 232 3.69 -20.32 -23.17
N LYS A 233 2.47 -20.83 -23.13
CA LYS A 233 1.44 -20.52 -24.13
C LYS A 233 1.12 -19.02 -24.15
N MET A 234 0.86 -18.38 -23.00
CA MET A 234 0.50 -16.96 -22.93
C MET A 234 1.66 -16.06 -23.37
N VAL A 235 2.88 -16.39 -22.96
CA VAL A 235 4.09 -15.67 -23.39
C VAL A 235 4.29 -15.80 -24.89
N GLY A 236 4.07 -16.98 -25.46
CA GLY A 236 4.12 -17.19 -26.91
C GLY A 236 3.07 -16.42 -27.69
N GLU A 237 1.83 -16.32 -27.16
CA GLU A 237 0.76 -15.53 -27.78
C GLU A 237 1.04 -14.01 -27.78
N LEU A 238 1.76 -13.51 -26.78
CA LEU A 238 2.18 -12.10 -26.74
C LEU A 238 3.32 -11.82 -27.72
N GLY A 239 4.30 -12.71 -27.79
CA GLY A 239 5.51 -12.52 -28.58
C GLY A 239 6.45 -11.44 -28.01
N TRP A 240 6.34 -11.14 -26.70
CA TRP A 240 7.22 -10.17 -26.02
C TRP A 240 8.54 -10.84 -25.63
N ASN A 241 9.57 -10.03 -25.39
CA ASN A 241 10.86 -10.54 -24.96
C ASN A 241 10.81 -11.05 -23.53
N GLN A 242 11.47 -12.17 -23.25
CA GLN A 242 11.73 -12.53 -21.86
C GLN A 242 12.70 -11.53 -21.25
N ALA A 243 12.37 -11.10 -20.02
CA ALA A 243 13.14 -10.14 -19.26
C ALA A 243 13.62 -10.76 -17.95
N ASP A 244 14.72 -10.23 -17.42
CA ASP A 244 15.21 -10.61 -16.10
C ASP A 244 14.21 -10.15 -15.02
N PRO A 245 13.82 -11.02 -14.08
CA PRO A 245 12.91 -10.64 -12.98
C PRO A 245 13.39 -9.47 -12.12
N SER A 246 14.67 -9.10 -12.16
CA SER A 246 15.23 -7.94 -11.45
C SER A 246 14.57 -6.62 -11.87
N ILE A 247 13.97 -6.55 -13.07
CA ILE A 247 13.21 -5.35 -13.49
C ILE A 247 12.09 -4.99 -12.51
N TRP A 248 11.48 -5.97 -11.84
CA TRP A 248 10.48 -5.72 -10.80
C TRP A 248 11.09 -5.16 -9.53
N VAL A 249 12.31 -5.57 -9.18
CA VAL A 249 13.08 -5.01 -8.06
C VAL A 249 13.43 -3.54 -8.35
N GLU A 250 13.91 -3.25 -9.54
CA GLU A 250 14.20 -1.87 -9.97
C GLU A 250 12.92 -1.03 -9.98
N HIS A 251 11.84 -1.58 -10.52
CA HIS A 251 10.54 -0.90 -10.55
C HIS A 251 10.00 -0.63 -9.15
N SER A 252 10.14 -1.57 -8.21
CA SER A 252 9.70 -1.39 -6.82
C SER A 252 10.48 -0.32 -6.05
N ARG A 253 11.69 0.01 -6.48
CA ARG A 253 12.50 1.09 -5.88
C ARG A 253 12.02 2.49 -6.25
N ARG A 254 11.11 2.62 -7.22
CA ARG A 254 10.55 3.92 -7.61
C ARG A 254 9.88 4.58 -6.41
N GLY A 255 10.23 5.83 -6.20
CA GLY A 255 9.71 6.66 -5.12
C GLY A 255 10.29 8.07 -5.28
N PRO A 256 9.80 8.86 -6.26
CA PRO A 256 10.25 10.23 -6.44
C PRO A 256 10.04 11.05 -5.17
N SER A 257 10.77 12.13 -5.01
CA SER A 257 10.65 13.05 -3.87
C SER A 257 9.26 13.72 -3.81
N SER A 258 8.61 13.83 -4.96
CA SER A 258 7.25 14.36 -5.08
C SER A 258 6.45 13.52 -6.07
N TRP A 259 5.38 12.90 -5.61
CA TRP A 259 4.54 12.07 -6.45
C TRP A 259 3.14 11.85 -5.91
N ALA A 260 2.21 11.56 -6.83
CA ALA A 260 0.82 11.28 -6.53
C ALA A 260 0.41 9.89 -7.03
N ARG A 261 -0.58 9.33 -6.37
CA ARG A 261 -1.35 8.18 -6.84
C ARG A 261 -2.72 8.66 -7.32
N ILE A 262 -3.02 8.40 -8.58
CA ILE A 262 -4.32 8.66 -9.18
C ILE A 262 -5.03 7.30 -9.31
N ALA A 263 -6.23 7.20 -8.75
CA ALA A 263 -7.08 6.03 -8.88
C ALA A 263 -8.32 6.39 -9.69
N VAL A 264 -8.54 5.67 -10.79
CA VAL A 264 -9.67 5.88 -11.70
C VAL A 264 -10.25 4.56 -12.16
N GLN A 265 -11.44 4.58 -12.76
CA GLN A 265 -11.98 3.40 -13.42
C GLN A 265 -11.04 2.95 -14.56
N ARG A 266 -10.84 1.63 -14.73
CA ARG A 266 -9.92 1.06 -15.74
C ARG A 266 -10.06 1.72 -17.12
N ARG A 267 -11.30 1.90 -17.62
CA ARG A 267 -11.59 2.54 -18.91
C ARG A 267 -11.16 4.01 -19.02
N LYS A 268 -10.84 4.67 -17.89
CA LYS A 268 -10.41 6.07 -17.84
C LYS A 268 -8.91 6.24 -17.72
N VAL A 269 -8.15 5.15 -17.53
CA VAL A 269 -6.69 5.24 -17.36
C VAL A 269 -6.03 5.88 -18.57
N HIS A 270 -6.40 5.47 -19.79
CA HIS A 270 -5.86 6.06 -21.02
C HIS A 270 -6.05 7.59 -21.04
N ALA A 271 -7.28 8.05 -20.89
CA ALA A 271 -7.59 9.48 -20.86
C ALA A 271 -6.91 10.23 -19.71
N THR A 272 -6.73 9.57 -18.57
CA THR A 272 -5.99 10.14 -17.43
C THR A 272 -4.52 10.35 -17.78
N LEU A 273 -3.86 9.35 -18.37
CA LEU A 273 -2.45 9.41 -18.76
C LEU A 273 -2.21 10.50 -19.81
N THR A 274 -3.07 10.60 -20.82
CA THR A 274 -2.97 11.63 -21.87
C THR A 274 -3.28 13.05 -21.36
N SER A 275 -3.95 13.18 -20.22
CA SER A 275 -4.25 14.47 -19.59
C SER A 275 -3.17 14.97 -18.63
N LEU A 276 -2.16 14.16 -18.33
CA LEU A 276 -1.00 14.60 -17.52
C LEU A 276 -0.15 15.60 -18.31
N PRO A 277 0.61 16.48 -17.65
CA PRO A 277 1.50 17.39 -18.33
C PRO A 277 2.46 16.67 -19.29
N ALA A 278 2.72 17.27 -20.44
CA ALA A 278 3.63 16.70 -21.43
C ALA A 278 5.03 16.51 -20.84
N GLY A 279 5.65 15.35 -21.11
CA GLY A 279 6.96 14.99 -20.57
C GLY A 279 6.95 14.47 -19.12
N SER A 280 5.80 14.39 -18.45
CA SER A 280 5.70 13.84 -17.10
C SER A 280 6.22 12.40 -17.04
N GLU A 281 6.98 12.08 -16.00
CA GLU A 281 7.28 10.69 -15.64
C GLU A 281 6.11 10.09 -14.88
N TRP A 282 5.66 8.93 -15.33
CA TRP A 282 4.60 8.17 -14.66
C TRP A 282 4.77 6.66 -14.91
N TRP A 283 4.13 5.87 -14.06
CA TRP A 283 3.91 4.45 -14.29
C TRP A 283 2.49 4.09 -13.88
N ALA A 284 1.93 3.10 -14.55
CA ALA A 284 0.53 2.75 -14.37
C ALA A 284 0.32 1.25 -14.36
N SER A 285 -0.61 0.81 -13.49
CA SER A 285 -1.21 -0.52 -13.53
C SER A 285 -2.57 -0.42 -14.23
N PRO A 286 -2.64 -0.50 -15.57
CA PRO A 286 -3.85 -0.20 -16.32
C PRO A 286 -5.00 -1.16 -15.97
N GLY A 287 -4.68 -2.42 -15.66
CA GLY A 287 -5.66 -3.44 -15.28
C GLY A 287 -6.37 -3.20 -13.95
N VAL A 288 -5.85 -2.33 -13.08
CA VAL A 288 -6.46 -1.99 -11.77
C VAL A 288 -6.86 -0.52 -11.65
N GLY A 289 -6.55 0.30 -12.64
CA GLY A 289 -6.95 1.70 -12.62
C GLY A 289 -6.09 2.60 -11.74
N ILE A 290 -4.83 2.26 -11.54
CA ILE A 290 -3.88 3.03 -10.74
C ILE A 290 -2.82 3.66 -11.64
N VAL A 291 -2.59 4.95 -11.45
CA VAL A 291 -1.51 5.71 -12.07
C VAL A 291 -0.68 6.34 -10.95
N HIS A 292 0.62 6.18 -11.04
CA HIS A 292 1.60 6.89 -10.22
C HIS A 292 2.25 7.96 -11.09
N TRP A 293 2.19 9.20 -10.65
CA TRP A 293 2.68 10.36 -11.38
C TRP A 293 3.75 11.07 -10.56
N SER A 294 4.97 11.19 -11.12
CA SER A 294 6.04 12.03 -10.58
C SER A 294 5.69 13.49 -10.82
N ILE A 295 5.63 14.28 -9.74
CA ILE A 295 5.20 15.67 -9.79
C ILE A 295 6.45 16.54 -9.95
N ASP A 296 6.57 17.16 -11.10
CA ASP A 296 7.58 18.16 -11.46
C ASP A 296 7.01 19.57 -11.58
N GLY A 297 5.68 19.71 -11.44
CA GLY A 297 4.94 20.96 -11.50
C GLY A 297 4.60 21.54 -10.12
N GLY A 298 4.06 22.76 -10.15
CA GLY A 298 3.63 23.47 -8.95
C GLY A 298 2.24 23.07 -8.44
N ILE A 299 1.76 23.80 -7.45
CA ILE A 299 0.47 23.59 -6.75
C ILE A 299 -0.70 23.52 -7.73
N GLU A 300 -0.79 24.45 -8.69
CA GLU A 300 -1.89 24.51 -9.64
C GLU A 300 -1.92 23.29 -10.57
N THR A 301 -0.77 22.78 -10.99
CA THR A 301 -0.68 21.56 -11.80
C THR A 301 -1.30 20.34 -11.07
N VAL A 302 -1.06 20.23 -9.77
CA VAL A 302 -1.63 19.17 -8.95
C VAL A 302 -3.13 19.36 -8.73
N ARG A 303 -3.58 20.61 -8.50
CA ARG A 303 -5.01 20.95 -8.38
C ARG A 303 -5.78 20.61 -9.65
N ASP A 304 -5.24 20.94 -10.80
CA ASP A 304 -5.85 20.65 -12.11
C ASP A 304 -5.93 19.13 -12.37
N ALA A 305 -4.85 18.39 -12.12
CA ALA A 305 -4.84 16.94 -12.26
C ALA A 305 -5.85 16.27 -11.31
N ARG A 306 -5.97 16.77 -10.07
CA ARG A 306 -6.96 16.30 -9.11
C ARG A 306 -8.38 16.57 -9.58
N THR A 307 -8.68 17.80 -10.01
CA THR A 307 -10.00 18.17 -10.50
C THR A 307 -10.43 17.27 -11.65
N ARG A 308 -9.53 16.97 -12.59
CA ARG A 308 -9.82 16.04 -13.70
C ARG A 308 -10.07 14.61 -13.21
N ALA A 309 -9.25 14.11 -12.26
CA ALA A 309 -9.42 12.77 -11.72
C ALA A 309 -10.77 12.63 -11.00
N GLU A 310 -11.11 13.60 -10.13
CA GLU A 310 -12.35 13.61 -9.32
C GLU A 310 -13.60 13.80 -10.19
N ALA A 311 -13.57 14.68 -11.20
CA ALA A 311 -14.65 14.81 -12.19
C ALA A 311 -14.89 13.49 -12.93
N GLY A 312 -13.86 12.66 -13.06
CA GLY A 312 -13.94 11.31 -13.58
C GLY A 312 -14.50 10.28 -12.60
N GLY A 313 -14.85 10.64 -11.36
CA GLY A 313 -15.23 9.70 -10.30
C GLY A 313 -14.02 8.95 -9.73
N GLY A 314 -12.82 9.47 -9.91
CA GLY A 314 -11.56 8.96 -9.35
C GLY A 314 -11.09 9.78 -8.15
N SER A 315 -9.81 9.64 -7.82
CA SER A 315 -9.16 10.41 -6.75
C SER A 315 -7.68 10.62 -7.06
N LEU A 316 -7.11 11.71 -6.52
CA LEU A 316 -5.67 11.95 -6.50
C LEU A 316 -5.21 12.15 -5.05
N VAL A 317 -4.29 11.30 -4.61
CA VAL A 317 -3.68 11.36 -3.28
C VAL A 317 -2.18 11.64 -3.44
N LEU A 318 -1.67 12.63 -2.69
CA LEU A 318 -0.23 12.88 -2.62
C LEU A 318 0.43 11.81 -1.76
N ILE A 319 1.39 11.10 -2.34
CA ILE A 319 2.13 10.04 -1.64
C ILE A 319 3.39 10.60 -0.99
N ALA A 320 4.06 11.52 -1.68
CA ALA A 320 5.19 12.25 -1.16
C ALA A 320 5.23 13.65 -1.77
N GLY A 321 5.92 14.56 -1.12
CA GLY A 321 6.12 15.92 -1.58
C GLY A 321 6.50 16.87 -0.45
N PRO A 322 6.94 18.10 -0.78
CA PRO A 322 7.20 19.13 0.21
C PRO A 322 6.00 19.39 1.13
N ASP A 323 6.28 19.72 2.38
CA ASP A 323 5.21 20.01 3.36
C ASP A 323 4.29 21.13 2.89
N GLU A 324 4.83 22.15 2.22
CA GLU A 324 4.07 23.27 1.65
C GLU A 324 3.04 22.75 0.63
N LEU A 325 3.47 21.97 -0.36
CA LEU A 325 2.57 21.38 -1.36
C LEU A 325 1.45 20.56 -0.69
N ARG A 326 1.80 19.72 0.30
CA ARG A 326 0.84 18.87 1.01
C ARG A 326 -0.17 19.67 1.84
N ARG A 327 0.23 20.84 2.41
CA ARG A 327 -0.66 21.72 3.16
C ARG A 327 -1.58 22.51 2.24
N GLU A 328 -1.03 23.07 1.16
CA GLU A 328 -1.76 23.93 0.24
C GLU A 328 -2.78 23.18 -0.64
N VAL A 329 -2.41 21.97 -1.07
CA VAL A 329 -3.28 21.15 -1.93
C VAL A 329 -4.15 20.20 -1.09
N GLY A 330 -3.74 19.88 0.13
CA GLY A 330 -4.30 18.78 0.91
C GLY A 330 -3.90 17.42 0.35
N ALA A 331 -3.30 16.56 1.15
CA ALA A 331 -2.75 15.30 0.63
C ALA A 331 -3.82 14.32 0.15
N TRP A 332 -5.01 14.34 0.74
CA TRP A 332 -6.05 13.33 0.53
C TRP A 332 -7.08 13.66 -0.56
N GLY A 333 -7.11 14.89 -1.08
CA GLY A 333 -8.10 15.34 -2.05
C GLY A 333 -9.36 15.88 -1.40
N THR A 334 -10.44 15.94 -2.17
CA THR A 334 -11.74 16.39 -1.69
C THR A 334 -12.28 15.46 -0.61
N PRO A 335 -12.72 15.98 0.54
CA PRO A 335 -13.29 15.14 1.60
C PRO A 335 -14.44 14.27 1.10
N PRO A 336 -14.46 12.98 1.46
CA PRO A 336 -15.49 12.07 1.01
C PRO A 336 -16.85 12.39 1.67
N PRO A 337 -17.99 12.02 1.06
CA PRO A 337 -19.32 12.19 1.67
C PRO A 337 -19.47 11.53 3.04
N THR A 338 -18.60 10.56 3.35
CA THR A 338 -18.57 9.84 4.63
C THR A 338 -17.72 10.51 5.70
N LEU A 339 -17.23 11.73 5.48
CA LEU A 339 -16.32 12.43 6.40
C LEU A 339 -16.88 12.52 7.83
N GLU A 340 -18.16 12.86 7.98
CA GLU A 340 -18.80 12.95 9.29
C GLU A 340 -18.78 11.62 10.05
N LEU A 341 -19.03 10.50 9.34
CA LEU A 341 -18.92 9.18 9.94
C LEU A 341 -17.47 8.87 10.34
N MET A 342 -16.48 9.24 9.51
CA MET A 342 -15.06 9.06 9.82
C MET A 342 -14.65 9.88 11.05
N MET A 343 -15.14 11.12 11.19
CA MET A 343 -14.92 11.95 12.37
C MET A 343 -15.53 11.33 13.64
N ARG A 344 -16.74 10.77 13.55
CA ARG A 344 -17.36 10.06 14.68
C ARG A 344 -16.54 8.83 15.09
N LEU A 345 -16.04 8.04 14.13
CA LEU A 345 -15.15 6.92 14.41
C LEU A 345 -13.85 7.39 15.06
N LYS A 346 -13.21 8.43 14.53
CA LYS A 346 -12.00 8.99 15.15
C LYS A 346 -12.25 9.41 16.59
N ASN A 347 -13.34 10.11 16.87
CA ASN A 347 -13.70 10.55 18.23
C ASN A 347 -14.01 9.37 19.17
N ALA A 348 -14.56 8.26 18.64
CA ALA A 348 -14.85 7.07 19.43
C ALA A 348 -13.58 6.27 19.77
N PHE A 349 -12.62 6.17 18.83
CA PHE A 349 -11.39 5.41 19.01
C PHE A 349 -10.28 6.22 19.69
N ASP A 350 -10.18 7.51 19.41
CA ASP A 350 -9.11 8.40 19.89
C ASP A 350 -9.66 9.78 20.25
N PRO A 351 -10.48 9.87 21.32
CA PRO A 351 -11.09 11.14 21.74
C PRO A 351 -10.06 12.20 22.16
N GLY A 352 -8.88 11.75 22.61
CA GLY A 352 -7.77 12.62 23.02
C GLY A 352 -6.93 13.15 21.88
N ARG A 353 -7.20 12.74 20.61
CA ARG A 353 -6.36 13.09 19.45
C ARG A 353 -4.87 12.73 19.66
N THR A 354 -4.62 11.57 20.29
CA THR A 354 -3.29 11.07 20.61
C THR A 354 -2.55 10.58 19.36
N LEU A 355 -3.26 9.89 18.44
CA LEU A 355 -2.63 9.20 17.31
C LEU A 355 -2.61 10.05 16.04
N ASN A 356 -1.40 10.33 15.53
CA ASN A 356 -1.16 11.00 14.24
C ASN A 356 -2.06 12.22 13.99
N PRO A 357 -2.19 13.21 14.89
CA PRO A 357 -3.12 14.32 14.74
C PRO A 357 -2.87 15.09 13.44
N GLY A 358 -3.92 15.33 12.67
CA GLY A 358 -3.89 16.04 11.39
C GLY A 358 -3.36 15.26 10.19
N ARG A 359 -2.78 14.07 10.38
CA ARG A 359 -2.15 13.31 9.29
C ARG A 359 -3.15 12.68 8.33
N PHE A 360 -4.24 12.16 8.83
CA PHE A 360 -5.31 11.57 8.01
C PHE A 360 -6.39 12.62 7.69
N VAL A 361 -7.43 12.22 6.98
CA VAL A 361 -8.53 13.11 6.59
C VAL A 361 -9.39 13.56 7.80
N VAL A 362 -9.24 12.90 8.97
CA VAL A 362 -9.94 13.17 10.23
C VAL A 362 -8.99 13.21 11.41
#